data_22d5f6e91255ce1a9fdbdedda0543c60
#
_entry.id   22d5f6e91255ce1a9fdbdedda0543c60
#
_cell.length_a   1.000
_cell.length_b   1.000
_cell.length_c   1.000
_cell.angle_alpha   90.00
_cell.angle_beta   90.00
_cell.angle_gamma   90.00
#
_symmetry.space_group_name_H-M   'P 1'
#
loop_
_entity.id
_entity.type
_entity.pdbx_description
1 polymer ?
#
loop_
_entity_poly.entity_id
_entity_poly.type
_entity_poly.pdbx_seq_one_letter_code
_entity_poly.pdbx_strand_id
1 'polypeptide(L)'
;IDKERLTRILDALVPVEGIDEVYLCGPFGMVQDAQALLSERGFGKEHVHHEIFHVDEDGAPKPAPVIVDTSAPPAAVVTVALDGRTTVIPMPTREESILDATLRARPDAPYSCTGGVCGTCRARVVSGEVRMDRNYALEPDEVAAGIVLACQAHPVSDTVELDYDA
;
A
#
# COMPACT_ATOMS: atom_id res chain seq x y z
N ILE A 1 -4.12 4.28 21.58
CA ILE A 1 -3.35 3.57 22.63
C ILE A 1 -1.90 3.64 22.21
N ASP A 2 -1.03 4.16 23.07
CA ASP A 2 0.41 4.17 22.91
C ASP A 2 1.06 2.98 23.64
N LYS A 3 2.36 2.77 23.41
CA LYS A 3 3.13 1.67 23.99
C LYS A 3 3.08 1.66 25.53
N GLU A 4 3.13 2.83 26.18
CA GLU A 4 3.11 2.94 27.64
C GLU A 4 1.77 2.49 28.21
N ARG A 5 0.67 2.90 27.61
CA ARG A 5 -0.68 2.53 28.05
C ARG A 5 -0.96 1.05 27.82
N LEU A 6 -0.50 0.51 26.70
CA LEU A 6 -0.60 -0.92 26.40
C LEU A 6 0.22 -1.75 27.40
N THR A 7 1.43 -1.31 27.73
CA THR A 7 2.29 -1.93 28.76
C THR A 7 1.54 -2.06 30.08
N ARG A 8 0.91 -0.97 30.57
CA ARG A 8 0.15 -0.98 31.81
C ARG A 8 -1.05 -1.93 31.79
N ILE A 9 -1.72 -2.05 30.65
CA ILE A 9 -2.85 -2.97 30.48
C ILE A 9 -2.37 -4.42 30.57
N LEU A 10 -1.31 -4.77 29.85
CA LEU A 10 -0.76 -6.13 29.87
C LEU A 10 -0.21 -6.50 31.25
N ASP A 11 0.43 -5.56 31.96
CA ASP A 11 0.99 -5.84 33.29
C ASP A 11 -0.08 -6.01 34.35
N ALA A 12 -1.19 -5.26 34.26
CA ALA A 12 -2.19 -5.21 35.33
C ALA A 12 -3.40 -6.12 35.10
N LEU A 13 -3.76 -6.39 33.84
CA LEU A 13 -5.06 -7.00 33.52
C LEU A 13 -4.97 -8.27 32.69
N VAL A 14 -3.97 -8.40 31.82
CA VAL A 14 -3.89 -9.50 30.83
C VAL A 14 -2.46 -10.01 30.72
N PRO A 15 -2.06 -10.97 31.56
CA PRO A 15 -0.72 -11.56 31.45
C PRO A 15 -0.54 -12.27 30.09
N VAL A 16 0.57 -11.98 29.42
CA VAL A 16 0.88 -12.45 28.04
C VAL A 16 0.90 -13.97 27.93
N GLU A 17 1.26 -14.67 29.02
CA GLU A 17 1.33 -16.14 29.09
C GLU A 17 -0.02 -16.84 28.95
N GLY A 18 -1.12 -16.10 29.11
CA GLY A 18 -2.49 -16.60 28.96
C GLY A 18 -3.13 -16.26 27.63
N ILE A 19 -2.38 -15.69 26.66
CA ILE A 19 -2.89 -15.25 25.38
C ILE A 19 -2.40 -16.22 24.29
N ASP A 20 -3.33 -16.82 23.55
CA ASP A 20 -3.00 -17.68 22.41
C ASP A 20 -2.83 -16.88 21.13
N GLU A 21 -3.71 -15.91 20.86
CA GLU A 21 -3.73 -15.10 19.63
C GLU A 21 -4.03 -13.63 19.95
N VAL A 22 -3.40 -12.71 19.23
CA VAL A 22 -3.62 -11.27 19.33
C VAL A 22 -4.11 -10.70 18.01
N TYR A 23 -5.19 -9.94 18.06
CA TYR A 23 -5.74 -9.24 16.91
C TYR A 23 -5.66 -7.73 17.16
N LEU A 24 -4.86 -7.05 16.33
CA LEU A 24 -4.62 -5.62 16.38
C LEU A 24 -5.37 -4.92 15.25
N CYS A 25 -6.15 -3.90 15.59
CA CYS A 25 -6.96 -3.19 14.62
C CYS A 25 -6.91 -1.70 14.93
N GLY A 26 -6.39 -0.89 14.00
CA GLY A 26 -6.27 0.55 14.24
C GLY A 26 -5.23 1.27 13.38
N PRO A 27 -4.87 2.52 13.79
CA PRO A 27 -3.83 3.31 13.12
C PRO A 27 -2.47 2.59 13.10
N PHE A 28 -1.71 2.82 12.04
CA PHE A 28 -0.44 2.15 11.80
C PHE A 28 0.54 2.24 12.98
N GLY A 29 0.74 3.46 13.53
CA GLY A 29 1.64 3.66 14.67
C GLY A 29 1.23 2.86 15.91
N MET A 30 -0.07 2.76 16.19
CA MET A 30 -0.58 1.95 17.31
C MET A 30 -0.29 0.45 17.08
N VAL A 31 -0.49 -0.04 15.87
CA VAL A 31 -0.21 -1.44 15.52
C VAL A 31 1.28 -1.74 15.65
N GLN A 32 2.15 -0.85 15.15
CA GLN A 32 3.60 -1.00 15.28
C GLN A 32 4.07 -1.03 16.74
N ASP A 33 3.58 -0.09 17.57
CA ASP A 33 3.90 -0.04 19.00
C ASP A 33 3.48 -1.33 19.72
N ALA A 34 2.29 -1.84 19.39
CA ALA A 34 1.78 -3.08 19.97
C ALA A 34 2.60 -4.30 19.54
N GLN A 35 2.93 -4.43 18.26
CA GLN A 35 3.77 -5.52 17.75
C GLN A 35 5.16 -5.51 18.38
N ALA A 36 5.79 -4.33 18.51
CA ALA A 36 7.08 -4.19 19.15
C ALA A 36 7.03 -4.64 20.61
N LEU A 37 6.02 -4.19 21.36
CA LEU A 37 5.85 -4.56 22.77
C LEU A 37 5.60 -6.06 22.96
N LEU A 38 4.76 -6.67 22.15
CA LEU A 38 4.46 -8.11 22.20
C LEU A 38 5.71 -8.93 21.88
N SER A 39 6.49 -8.53 20.90
CA SER A 39 7.77 -9.16 20.56
C SER A 39 8.80 -9.04 21.69
N GLU A 40 8.90 -7.89 22.36
CA GLU A 40 9.76 -7.69 23.55
C GLU A 40 9.37 -8.61 24.71
N ARG A 41 8.11 -9.01 24.77
CA ARG A 41 7.57 -9.93 25.77
C ARG A 41 7.62 -11.41 25.36
N GLY A 42 8.25 -11.71 24.22
CA GLY A 42 8.44 -13.08 23.73
C GLY A 42 7.23 -13.67 23.00
N PHE A 43 6.23 -12.85 22.63
CA PHE A 43 5.08 -13.32 21.85
C PHE A 43 5.47 -13.55 20.39
N GLY A 44 5.15 -14.72 19.84
CA GLY A 44 5.49 -15.10 18.48
C GLY A 44 4.74 -14.27 17.43
N LYS A 45 5.44 -13.87 16.37
CA LYS A 45 4.84 -13.04 15.29
C LYS A 45 3.70 -13.77 14.57
N GLU A 46 3.76 -15.10 14.50
CA GLU A 46 2.77 -15.98 13.89
C GLU A 46 1.41 -15.95 14.60
N HIS A 47 1.38 -15.49 15.86
CA HIS A 47 0.17 -15.35 16.68
C HIS A 47 -0.33 -13.90 16.74
N VAL A 48 0.27 -12.97 15.99
CA VAL A 48 -0.12 -11.56 15.97
C VAL A 48 -0.70 -11.20 14.62
N HIS A 49 -2.03 -11.08 14.59
CA HIS A 49 -2.78 -10.66 13.40
C HIS A 49 -3.08 -9.17 13.46
N HIS A 50 -3.07 -8.50 12.34
CA HIS A 50 -3.36 -7.06 12.34
C HIS A 50 -4.10 -6.61 11.08
N GLU A 51 -4.95 -5.58 11.27
CA GLU A 51 -5.56 -4.79 10.21
C GLU A 51 -5.21 -3.32 10.44
N ILE A 52 -4.66 -2.66 9.43
CA ILE A 52 -4.26 -1.26 9.48
C ILE A 52 -5.34 -0.44 8.78
N PHE A 53 -5.98 0.48 9.50
CA PHE A 53 -7.05 1.32 8.96
C PHE A 53 -6.53 2.60 8.33
N HIS A 54 -5.43 3.13 8.82
CA HIS A 54 -4.88 4.40 8.38
C HIS A 54 -3.38 4.42 8.59
N VAL A 55 -2.65 4.83 7.58
CA VAL A 55 -1.25 5.22 7.69
C VAL A 55 -1.26 6.73 7.85
N ASP A 56 -0.87 7.22 9.03
CA ASP A 56 -0.66 8.65 9.22
C ASP A 56 0.39 9.09 8.20
N GLU A 57 -0.07 9.82 7.18
CA GLU A 57 0.84 10.56 6.34
C GLU A 57 1.38 11.67 7.24
N ASP A 58 2.62 11.54 7.71
CA ASP A 58 3.31 12.54 8.50
C ASP A 58 3.31 13.89 7.76
N GLY A 59 2.20 14.62 7.83
CA GLY A 59 2.05 15.99 7.36
C GLY A 59 2.45 16.27 5.89
N ALA A 60 2.66 15.24 5.07
CA ALA A 60 2.96 15.44 3.67
C ALA A 60 1.72 16.05 3.00
N PRO A 61 1.83 17.27 2.44
CA PRO A 61 0.71 17.86 1.73
C PRO A 61 0.28 16.91 0.62
N LYS A 62 -1.03 16.63 0.52
CA LYS A 62 -1.56 15.92 -0.65
C LYS A 62 -1.02 16.62 -1.90
N PRO A 63 -0.43 15.90 -2.86
CA PRO A 63 0.07 16.51 -4.07
C PRO A 63 -1.06 17.35 -4.69
N ALA A 64 -0.74 18.60 -5.03
CA ALA A 64 -1.68 19.48 -5.70
C ALA A 64 -2.19 18.80 -6.98
N PRO A 65 -3.43 19.06 -7.41
CA PRO A 65 -3.94 18.51 -8.65
C PRO A 65 -2.95 18.82 -9.79
N VAL A 66 -2.43 17.78 -10.42
CA VAL A 66 -1.51 17.94 -11.56
C VAL A 66 -2.34 18.48 -12.73
N ILE A 67 -2.10 19.74 -13.10
CA ILE A 67 -2.62 20.29 -14.35
C ILE A 67 -1.84 19.64 -15.48
N VAL A 68 -2.47 18.72 -16.19
CA VAL A 68 -1.86 18.01 -17.30
C VAL A 68 -1.72 18.96 -18.48
N ASP A 69 -0.51 19.40 -18.78
CA ASP A 69 -0.22 20.03 -20.06
C ASP A 69 -0.14 18.93 -21.14
N THR A 70 -1.21 18.79 -21.91
CA THR A 70 -1.32 17.80 -22.97
C THR A 70 -0.44 18.11 -24.20
N SER A 71 0.24 19.25 -24.22
CA SER A 71 1.12 19.67 -25.32
C SER A 71 2.57 19.12 -25.16
N ALA A 72 2.97 18.77 -23.95
CA ALA A 72 4.28 18.18 -23.67
C ALA A 72 4.24 16.65 -23.86
N PRO A 73 5.35 16.02 -24.32
CA PRO A 73 5.42 14.57 -24.35
C PRO A 73 5.28 14.00 -22.93
N PRO A 74 4.59 12.87 -22.75
CA PRO A 74 4.42 12.27 -21.43
C PRO A 74 5.78 11.80 -20.87
N ALA A 75 5.96 11.90 -19.56
CA ALA A 75 7.15 11.40 -18.86
C ALA A 75 7.20 9.86 -18.86
N ALA A 76 6.03 9.21 -18.91
CA ALA A 76 5.87 7.78 -19.09
C ALA A 76 4.48 7.47 -19.70
N VAL A 77 4.36 6.27 -20.25
CA VAL A 77 3.06 5.73 -20.73
C VAL A 77 2.77 4.45 -19.98
N VAL A 78 1.64 4.42 -19.28
CA VAL A 78 1.18 3.24 -18.57
C VAL A 78 0.00 2.62 -19.33
N THR A 79 0.09 1.32 -19.59
CA THR A 79 -0.97 0.52 -20.16
C THR A 79 -1.56 -0.34 -19.06
N VAL A 80 -2.86 -0.27 -18.82
CA VAL A 80 -3.55 -1.09 -17.81
C VAL A 80 -4.57 -2.02 -18.46
N ALA A 81 -4.55 -3.29 -18.07
CA ALA A 81 -5.61 -4.26 -18.32
C ALA A 81 -6.49 -4.34 -17.08
N LEU A 82 -7.81 -4.18 -17.27
CA LEU A 82 -8.82 -4.27 -16.22
C LEU A 82 -10.15 -4.69 -16.82
N ASP A 83 -10.76 -5.74 -16.27
CA ASP A 83 -12.00 -6.35 -16.76
C ASP A 83 -11.92 -6.72 -18.26
N GLY A 84 -10.77 -7.29 -18.66
CA GLY A 84 -10.50 -7.68 -20.04
C GLY A 84 -10.37 -6.51 -21.03
N ARG A 85 -10.24 -5.28 -20.54
CA ARG A 85 -10.08 -4.07 -21.37
C ARG A 85 -8.72 -3.43 -21.13
N THR A 86 -8.05 -3.07 -22.22
CA THR A 86 -6.79 -2.37 -22.15
C THR A 86 -6.98 -0.86 -22.34
N THR A 87 -6.34 -0.07 -21.49
CA THR A 87 -6.38 1.39 -21.54
C THR A 87 -4.95 1.94 -21.48
N VAL A 88 -4.62 2.83 -22.42
CA VAL A 88 -3.32 3.50 -22.48
C VAL A 88 -3.42 4.88 -21.83
N ILE A 89 -2.55 5.14 -20.87
CA ILE A 89 -2.61 6.31 -19.99
C ILE A 89 -1.29 7.06 -20.07
N PRO A 90 -1.24 8.24 -20.70
CA PRO A 90 -0.06 9.09 -20.64
C PRO A 90 0.06 9.71 -19.25
N MET A 91 1.24 9.60 -18.64
CA MET A 91 1.57 10.20 -17.36
C MET A 91 2.43 11.44 -17.58
N PRO A 92 1.99 12.63 -17.12
CA PRO A 92 2.75 13.87 -17.27
C PRO A 92 3.99 13.91 -16.41
N THR A 93 4.02 13.14 -15.33
CA THR A 93 5.13 13.04 -14.38
C THR A 93 5.25 11.61 -13.86
N ARG A 94 6.45 11.21 -13.44
CA ARG A 94 6.70 9.92 -12.79
C ARG A 94 6.46 9.96 -11.29
N GLU A 95 6.20 11.13 -10.71
CA GLU A 95 5.90 11.31 -9.28
C GLU A 95 4.44 11.05 -8.93
N GLU A 96 3.57 10.98 -9.93
CA GLU A 96 2.19 10.58 -9.74
C GLU A 96 2.11 9.05 -9.59
N SER A 97 1.20 8.56 -8.73
CA SER A 97 0.98 7.13 -8.60
C SER A 97 0.26 6.57 -9.85
N ILE A 98 0.57 5.33 -10.19
CA ILE A 98 -0.13 4.66 -11.31
C ILE A 98 -1.62 4.55 -11.04
N LEU A 99 -2.05 4.39 -9.78
CA LEU A 99 -3.47 4.38 -9.43
C LEU A 99 -4.15 5.72 -9.76
N ASP A 100 -3.55 6.86 -9.38
CA ASP A 100 -4.15 8.17 -9.64
C ASP A 100 -4.27 8.43 -11.14
N ALA A 101 -3.23 8.07 -11.90
CA ALA A 101 -3.28 8.12 -13.36
C ALA A 101 -4.38 7.20 -13.93
N THR A 102 -4.49 5.98 -13.39
CA THR A 102 -5.51 5.02 -13.82
C THR A 102 -6.92 5.53 -13.55
N LEU A 103 -7.19 6.07 -12.37
CA LEU A 103 -8.52 6.56 -11.98
C LEU A 103 -9.01 7.72 -12.85
N ARG A 104 -8.12 8.52 -13.47
CA ARG A 104 -8.52 9.54 -14.44
C ARG A 104 -9.12 8.95 -15.72
N ALA A 105 -8.61 7.80 -16.16
CA ALA A 105 -9.04 7.12 -17.38
C ALA A 105 -10.04 5.99 -17.11
N ARG A 106 -9.92 5.34 -15.96
CA ARG A 106 -10.72 4.20 -15.50
C ARG A 106 -11.17 4.44 -14.07
N PRO A 107 -12.25 5.18 -13.84
CA PRO A 107 -12.80 5.45 -12.50
C PRO A 107 -13.26 4.19 -11.77
N ASP A 108 -13.40 3.08 -12.48
CA ASP A 108 -13.76 1.75 -11.99
C ASP A 108 -12.56 0.93 -11.48
N ALA A 109 -11.33 1.45 -11.55
CA ALA A 109 -10.16 0.76 -11.01
C ALA A 109 -10.30 0.49 -9.51
N PRO A 110 -9.98 -0.74 -9.05
CA PRO A 110 -10.18 -1.10 -7.64
C PRO A 110 -9.16 -0.39 -6.73
N TYR A 111 -9.65 0.27 -5.69
CA TYR A 111 -8.82 0.85 -4.63
C TYR A 111 -9.62 1.05 -3.33
N SER A 112 -8.92 1.28 -2.22
CA SER A 112 -9.54 1.59 -0.93
C SER A 112 -8.66 2.52 -0.10
N CYS A 113 -7.58 2.04 0.54
CA CYS A 113 -6.81 2.79 1.54
C CYS A 113 -5.86 3.86 0.96
N THR A 114 -5.41 3.73 -0.28
CA THR A 114 -4.35 4.50 -0.96
C THR A 114 -2.99 4.58 -0.25
N GLY A 115 -2.84 3.98 0.93
CA GLY A 115 -1.64 4.00 1.78
C GLY A 115 -0.78 2.72 1.74
N GLY A 116 -1.08 1.77 0.86
CA GLY A 116 -0.27 0.55 0.71
C GLY A 116 -0.59 -0.56 1.72
N VAL A 117 -1.75 -0.51 2.42
CA VAL A 117 -2.07 -1.42 3.54
C VAL A 117 -3.19 -2.43 3.25
N CYS A 118 -4.08 -2.19 2.28
CA CYS A 118 -5.26 -3.05 2.08
C CYS A 118 -5.15 -4.04 0.91
N GLY A 119 -4.18 -3.87 0.03
CA GLY A 119 -4.01 -4.73 -1.14
C GLY A 119 -5.09 -4.61 -2.24
N THR A 120 -6.12 -3.76 -2.08
CA THR A 120 -7.24 -3.66 -3.03
C THR A 120 -6.79 -3.22 -4.44
N CYS A 121 -5.75 -2.37 -4.52
CA CYS A 121 -5.21 -1.86 -5.78
C CYS A 121 -4.04 -2.71 -6.31
N ARG A 122 -3.98 -3.98 -5.95
CA ARG A 122 -2.94 -4.87 -6.45
C ARG A 122 -3.05 -5.08 -7.96
N ALA A 123 -1.93 -5.11 -8.63
CA ALA A 123 -1.83 -5.40 -10.05
C ALA A 123 -0.50 -6.08 -10.36
N ARG A 124 -0.42 -6.83 -11.44
CA ARG A 124 0.82 -7.45 -11.90
C ARG A 124 1.53 -6.57 -12.92
N VAL A 125 2.81 -6.35 -12.76
CA VAL A 125 3.66 -5.75 -13.79
C VAL A 125 3.93 -6.79 -14.88
N VAL A 126 3.40 -6.55 -16.08
CA VAL A 126 3.58 -7.41 -17.25
C VAL A 126 4.84 -7.03 -18.00
N SER A 127 5.10 -5.72 -18.11
CA SER A 127 6.33 -5.20 -18.74
C SER A 127 6.71 -3.84 -18.16
N GLY A 128 7.99 -3.49 -18.27
CA GLY A 128 8.55 -2.26 -17.73
C GLY A 128 8.99 -2.40 -16.27
N GLU A 129 9.38 -1.29 -15.66
CA GLU A 129 9.85 -1.22 -14.29
C GLU A 129 9.05 -0.17 -13.51
N VAL A 130 8.71 -0.50 -12.26
CA VAL A 130 8.03 0.38 -11.32
C VAL A 130 8.78 0.41 -9.98
N ARG A 131 8.66 1.53 -9.28
CA ARG A 131 9.10 1.69 -7.89
C ARG A 131 7.86 1.78 -7.01
N MET A 132 7.83 1.07 -5.90
CA MET A 132 6.82 1.25 -4.84
C MET A 132 7.40 2.07 -3.70
N ASP A 133 6.68 3.07 -3.23
CA ASP A 133 7.09 3.89 -2.09
C ASP A 133 6.90 3.16 -0.77
N ARG A 134 5.78 2.44 -0.62
CA ARG A 134 5.40 1.72 0.60
C ARG A 134 4.72 0.40 0.23
N ASN A 135 4.97 -0.61 1.04
CA ASN A 135 4.29 -1.90 0.94
C ASN A 135 4.10 -2.50 2.33
N TYR A 136 2.85 -2.61 2.77
CA TYR A 136 2.48 -3.24 4.03
C TYR A 136 1.52 -4.42 3.81
N ALA A 137 1.05 -4.62 2.56
CA ALA A 137 0.02 -5.61 2.24
C ALA A 137 0.52 -6.81 1.43
N LEU A 138 1.63 -6.65 0.67
CA LEU A 138 2.15 -7.73 -0.16
C LEU A 138 3.29 -8.45 0.54
N GLU A 139 3.27 -9.76 0.44
CA GLU A 139 4.35 -10.61 0.90
C GLU A 139 5.56 -10.55 -0.07
N PRO A 140 6.78 -10.90 0.40
CA PRO A 140 7.98 -10.84 -0.43
C PRO A 140 7.94 -11.67 -1.71
N ASP A 141 7.27 -12.81 -1.69
CA ASP A 141 7.07 -13.69 -2.84
C ASP A 141 6.09 -13.11 -3.86
N GLU A 142 5.08 -12.37 -3.44
CA GLU A 142 4.17 -11.64 -4.32
C GLU A 142 4.91 -10.51 -5.05
N VAL A 143 5.73 -9.75 -4.32
CA VAL A 143 6.58 -8.70 -4.93
C VAL A 143 7.58 -9.32 -5.91
N ALA A 144 8.20 -10.45 -5.56
CA ALA A 144 9.11 -11.17 -6.45
C ALA A 144 8.40 -11.73 -7.70
N ALA A 145 7.10 -12.02 -7.61
CA ALA A 145 6.24 -12.43 -8.73
C ALA A 145 5.76 -11.24 -9.60
N GLY A 146 6.20 -10.02 -9.29
CA GLY A 146 5.85 -8.80 -10.01
C GLY A 146 4.51 -8.18 -9.61
N ILE A 147 3.95 -8.55 -8.46
CA ILE A 147 2.76 -7.89 -7.93
C ILE A 147 3.14 -6.57 -7.26
N VAL A 148 2.37 -5.53 -7.53
CA VAL A 148 2.56 -4.20 -6.97
C VAL A 148 1.24 -3.63 -6.44
N LEU A 149 1.33 -2.63 -5.57
CA LEU A 149 0.20 -1.81 -5.13
C LEU A 149 0.18 -0.55 -5.98
N ALA A 150 -0.77 -0.43 -6.89
CA ALA A 150 -0.83 0.67 -7.86
C ALA A 150 -0.89 2.06 -7.20
N CYS A 151 -1.44 2.17 -5.97
CA CYS A 151 -1.47 3.41 -5.20
C CYS A 151 -0.09 3.87 -4.69
N GLN A 152 0.89 2.99 -4.69
CA GLN A 152 2.25 3.24 -4.25
C GLN A 152 3.27 3.06 -5.39
N ALA A 153 2.81 2.62 -6.56
CA ALA A 153 3.65 2.32 -7.71
C ALA A 153 3.84 3.56 -8.59
N HIS A 154 5.08 3.80 -9.00
CA HIS A 154 5.50 4.89 -9.88
C HIS A 154 6.33 4.32 -11.02
N PRO A 155 6.14 4.77 -12.28
CA PRO A 155 6.90 4.25 -13.42
C PRO A 155 8.37 4.67 -13.34
N VAL A 156 9.28 3.70 -13.52
CA VAL A 156 10.72 3.93 -13.68
C VAL A 156 11.07 3.96 -15.16
N SER A 157 10.55 3.01 -15.95
CA SER A 157 10.72 2.97 -17.40
C SER A 157 9.75 3.91 -18.13
N ASP A 158 10.05 4.22 -19.40
CA ASP A 158 9.20 5.09 -20.23
C ASP A 158 7.85 4.45 -20.57
N THR A 159 7.79 3.12 -20.56
CA THR A 159 6.57 2.35 -20.76
C THR A 159 6.44 1.31 -19.67
N VAL A 160 5.22 1.16 -19.13
CA VAL A 160 4.85 0.16 -18.12
C VAL A 160 3.52 -0.46 -18.52
N GLU A 161 3.40 -1.76 -18.34
CA GLU A 161 2.15 -2.48 -18.52
C GLU A 161 1.77 -3.18 -17.22
N LEU A 162 0.55 -2.93 -16.74
CA LEU A 162 -0.03 -3.55 -15.54
C LEU A 162 -1.30 -4.31 -15.89
N ASP A 163 -1.49 -5.43 -15.19
CA ASP A 163 -2.68 -6.26 -15.26
C ASP A 163 -3.34 -6.33 -13.88
N TYR A 164 -4.56 -5.81 -13.77
CA TYR A 164 -5.38 -5.88 -12.56
C TYR A 164 -6.21 -7.18 -12.49
N ASP A 165 -6.29 -7.92 -13.60
CA ASP A 165 -7.08 -9.16 -13.70
C ASP A 165 -6.24 -10.41 -13.33
N ALA A 166 -4.93 -10.26 -13.04
CA ALA A 166 -3.96 -11.32 -12.82
C ALA A 166 -3.91 -11.82 -11.36
#